data_5a12293810d0bfc8d18807e0841b07a1
#
_entry.id   5a12293810d0bfc8d18807e0841b07a1
#
_cell.length_a   1.000
_cell.length_b   1.000
_cell.length_c   1.000
_cell.angle_alpha   90.00
_cell.angle_beta   90.00
_cell.angle_gamma   90.00
#
_symmetry.space_group_name_H-M   'P 1'
#
loop_
_entity.id
_entity.type
_entity.pdbx_description
1 polymer ?
#
loop_
_entity_poly.entity_id
_entity_poly.type
_entity_poly.pdbx_seq_one_letter_code
_entity_poly.pdbx_strand_id
1 'polypeptide(L)'
;MDKNLPXAYLLLLVGLLAAAIVFVIRQIIKTRRIESTLFDLQTKLSKEQGNAQEYYELGSIYNDKKLYSQAVTVLQKALKAGEDEAPENLAMIYNALGYAHLAKEQYDIAIRQYKEALKLSPIYPSASNNLGYAYEKKKLTAQALEAYEETLKNDPDNQTAKYRAQSLRKRVGIPSE
;
A
#
# COMPACT_ATOMS: atom_id res chain seq x y z
N MET A 1 -47.19 10.66 22.13
CA MET A 1 -46.01 11.08 21.35
C MET A 1 -44.94 11.64 22.32
N ASP A 2 -43.77 11.05 22.34
CA ASP A 2 -42.69 11.47 23.22
C ASP A 2 -42.22 12.88 22.86
N LYS A 3 -42.44 13.84 23.75
CA LYS A 3 -42.06 15.25 23.54
C LYS A 3 -40.56 15.46 23.40
N ASN A 4 -39.75 14.43 23.77
CA ASN A 4 -38.29 14.46 23.70
C ASN A 4 -37.73 13.95 22.38
N LEU A 5 -38.56 13.42 21.51
CA LEU A 5 -38.12 12.83 20.23
C LEU A 5 -37.41 13.86 19.31
N PRO A 6 -37.97 15.09 19.14
CA PRO A 6 -37.29 16.12 18.35
C PRO A 6 -35.90 16.52 18.92
N UNK A 7 -35.67 16.49 20.03
CA UNK A 7 -34.60 16.75 20.52
C UNK A 7 -33.62 15.91 20.33
N ALA A 8 -33.96 14.74 20.60
CA ALA A 8 -32.98 13.69 20.38
C ALA A 8 -32.43 13.71 18.93
N TYR A 9 -33.31 13.90 17.98
CA TYR A 9 -32.90 14.02 16.56
C TYR A 9 -32.01 15.22 16.32
N LEU A 10 -32.29 16.35 16.97
CA LEU A 10 -31.47 17.56 16.84
C LEU A 10 -30.08 17.34 17.40
N LEU A 11 -29.96 16.72 18.58
CA LEU A 11 -28.68 16.39 19.21
C LEU A 11 -27.88 15.40 18.35
N LEU A 12 -28.55 14.39 17.81
CA LEU A 12 -27.91 13.43 16.91
C LEU A 12 -27.39 14.12 15.64
N LEU A 13 -28.18 15.01 15.04
CA LEU A 13 -27.78 15.79 13.86
C LEU A 13 -26.55 16.65 14.17
N VAL A 14 -26.56 17.38 15.30
CA VAL A 14 -25.45 18.23 15.74
C VAL A 14 -24.19 17.36 15.95
N GLY A 15 -24.33 16.19 16.57
CA GLY A 15 -23.23 15.23 16.77
C GLY A 15 -22.63 14.76 15.44
N LEU A 16 -23.48 14.41 14.48
CA LEU A 16 -23.04 13.99 13.14
C LEU A 16 -22.31 15.12 12.40
N LEU A 17 -22.84 16.35 12.48
CA LEU A 17 -22.21 17.53 11.86
C LEU A 17 -20.83 17.81 12.49
N ALA A 18 -20.74 17.74 13.82
CA ALA A 18 -19.46 17.92 14.55
C ALA A 18 -18.44 16.86 14.12
N ALA A 19 -18.87 15.59 14.03
CA ALA A 19 -17.99 14.50 13.57
C ALA A 19 -17.53 14.72 12.13
N ALA A 20 -18.42 15.17 11.25
CA ALA A 20 -18.08 15.48 9.85
C ALA A 20 -17.07 16.63 9.76
N ILE A 21 -17.25 17.69 10.56
CA ILE A 21 -16.32 18.81 10.61
C ILE A 21 -14.92 18.34 11.06
N VAL A 22 -14.86 17.57 12.14
CA VAL A 22 -13.58 17.01 12.64
C VAL A 22 -12.91 16.16 11.56
N PHE A 23 -13.67 15.33 10.87
CA PHE A 23 -13.16 14.48 9.78
C PHE A 23 -12.56 15.36 8.65
N VAL A 24 -13.28 16.40 8.22
CA VAL A 24 -12.82 17.32 7.15
C VAL A 24 -11.55 18.05 7.58
N ILE A 25 -11.51 18.56 8.82
CA ILE A 25 -10.32 19.26 9.35
C ILE A 25 -9.11 18.31 9.35
N ARG A 26 -9.28 17.06 9.83
CA ARG A 26 -8.21 16.05 9.81
C ARG A 26 -7.72 15.78 8.38
N GLN A 27 -8.63 15.67 7.41
CA GLN A 27 -8.26 15.48 6.01
C GLN A 27 -7.47 16.67 5.45
N ILE A 28 -7.90 17.88 5.74
CA ILE A 28 -7.18 19.10 5.31
C ILE A 28 -5.77 19.13 5.88
N ILE A 29 -5.61 18.87 7.18
CA ILE A 29 -4.30 18.86 7.85
C ILE A 29 -3.40 17.79 7.22
N LYS A 30 -3.93 16.57 7.03
CA LYS A 30 -3.19 15.45 6.42
C LYS A 30 -2.72 15.83 5.00
N THR A 31 -3.62 16.38 4.18
CA THR A 31 -3.30 16.78 2.80
C THR A 31 -2.23 17.85 2.78
N ARG A 32 -2.37 18.90 3.60
CA ARG A 32 -1.38 19.99 3.69
C ARG A 32 -0.01 19.47 4.09
N ARG A 33 0.03 18.54 5.04
CA ARG A 33 1.29 17.93 5.49
C ARG A 33 1.98 17.18 4.35
N ILE A 34 1.23 16.35 3.61
CA ILE A 34 1.76 15.59 2.46
C ILE A 34 2.26 16.56 1.38
N GLU A 35 1.51 17.62 1.06
CA GLU A 35 1.90 18.60 0.04
C GLU A 35 3.17 19.36 0.46
N SER A 36 3.29 19.73 1.74
CA SER A 36 4.50 20.36 2.28
C SER A 36 5.70 19.43 2.16
N THR A 37 5.56 18.18 2.61
CA THR A 37 6.64 17.16 2.50
C THR A 37 7.05 16.96 1.05
N LEU A 38 6.07 16.85 0.15
CA LEU A 38 6.33 16.71 -1.30
C LEU A 38 7.15 17.87 -1.82
N PHE A 39 6.73 19.11 -1.53
CA PHE A 39 7.42 20.31 -1.96
C PHE A 39 8.87 20.37 -1.43
N ASP A 40 9.04 20.08 -0.14
CA ASP A 40 10.36 20.12 0.53
C ASP A 40 11.31 19.06 -0.09
N LEU A 41 10.82 17.82 -0.27
CA LEU A 41 11.61 16.74 -0.89
C LEU A 41 11.95 17.06 -2.35
N GLN A 42 10.99 17.54 -3.14
CA GLN A 42 11.24 17.93 -4.54
C GLN A 42 12.29 19.04 -4.61
N THR A 43 12.17 20.06 -3.75
CA THR A 43 13.10 21.19 -3.72
C THR A 43 14.51 20.73 -3.33
N LYS A 44 14.62 19.92 -2.28
CA LYS A 44 15.91 19.38 -1.82
C LYS A 44 16.56 18.51 -2.90
N LEU A 45 15.80 17.52 -3.40
CA LEU A 45 16.33 16.50 -4.32
C LEU A 45 16.55 17.02 -5.75
N SER A 46 16.12 18.26 -6.05
CA SER A 46 16.49 18.94 -7.30
C SER A 46 17.87 19.60 -7.21
N LYS A 47 18.37 19.86 -6.00
CA LYS A 47 19.63 20.58 -5.75
C LYS A 47 20.77 19.68 -5.29
N GLU A 48 20.45 18.59 -4.62
CA GLU A 48 21.46 17.69 -4.04
C GLU A 48 21.00 16.25 -4.09
N GLN A 49 21.94 15.31 -3.94
CA GLN A 49 21.61 13.89 -3.84
C GLN A 49 20.97 13.59 -2.48
N GLY A 50 19.90 12.82 -2.51
CA GLY A 50 19.25 12.34 -1.31
C GLY A 50 19.77 10.98 -0.85
N ASN A 51 19.37 10.59 0.34
CA ASN A 51 19.56 9.25 0.85
C ASN A 51 18.38 8.33 0.43
N ALA A 52 18.50 7.03 0.71
CA ALA A 52 17.48 6.03 0.34
C ALA A 52 16.12 6.35 0.93
N GLN A 53 16.07 6.79 2.18
CA GLN A 53 14.83 7.11 2.89
C GLN A 53 14.09 8.29 2.23
N GLU A 54 14.82 9.34 1.85
CA GLU A 54 14.23 10.53 1.20
C GLU A 54 13.64 10.19 -0.16
N TYR A 55 14.37 9.40 -0.96
CA TYR A 55 13.86 8.93 -2.25
C TYR A 55 12.68 7.98 -2.06
N TYR A 56 12.71 7.09 -1.06
CA TYR A 56 11.61 6.20 -0.75
C TYR A 56 10.35 6.99 -0.37
N GLU A 57 10.50 7.99 0.50
CA GLU A 57 9.38 8.84 0.93
C GLU A 57 8.76 9.58 -0.26
N LEU A 58 9.59 10.19 -1.12
CA LEU A 58 9.11 10.87 -2.32
C LEU A 58 8.40 9.89 -3.27
N GLY A 59 8.98 8.70 -3.48
CA GLY A 59 8.39 7.66 -4.32
C GLY A 59 7.06 7.15 -3.79
N SER A 60 6.93 7.02 -2.47
CA SER A 60 5.69 6.61 -1.82
C SER A 60 4.60 7.68 -2.00
N ILE A 61 4.95 8.96 -1.84
CA ILE A 61 4.01 10.07 -2.11
C ILE A 61 3.55 10.04 -3.57
N TYR A 62 4.46 9.80 -4.51
CA TYR A 62 4.10 9.69 -5.94
C TYR A 62 3.16 8.50 -6.18
N ASN A 63 3.38 7.35 -5.52
CA ASN A 63 2.46 6.20 -5.59
C ASN A 63 1.05 6.57 -5.11
N ASP A 64 0.96 7.24 -3.95
CA ASP A 64 -0.32 7.69 -3.38
C ASP A 64 -1.04 8.67 -4.31
N LYS A 65 -0.28 9.52 -5.00
CA LYS A 65 -0.81 10.49 -5.97
C LYS A 65 -1.04 9.87 -7.36
N LYS A 66 -0.79 8.56 -7.52
CA LYS A 66 -0.94 7.81 -8.78
C LYS A 66 0.01 8.29 -9.89
N LEU A 67 1.12 8.90 -9.51
CA LEU A 67 2.18 9.35 -10.40
C LEU A 67 3.22 8.23 -10.55
N TYR A 68 2.77 7.08 -11.05
CA TYR A 68 3.52 5.82 -11.00
C TYR A 68 4.85 5.84 -11.74
N SER A 69 4.93 6.53 -12.88
CA SER A 69 6.19 6.64 -13.63
C SER A 69 7.25 7.43 -12.85
N GLN A 70 6.83 8.52 -12.20
CA GLN A 70 7.70 9.30 -11.31
C GLN A 70 8.09 8.49 -10.09
N ALA A 71 7.14 7.73 -9.52
CA ALA A 71 7.42 6.83 -8.39
C ALA A 71 8.52 5.82 -8.76
N VAL A 72 8.41 5.16 -9.91
CA VAL A 72 9.42 4.19 -10.38
C VAL A 72 10.80 4.85 -10.47
N THR A 73 10.89 6.02 -11.12
CA THR A 73 12.17 6.73 -11.29
C THR A 73 12.82 7.04 -9.94
N VAL A 74 12.04 7.55 -8.99
CA VAL A 74 12.57 7.97 -7.68
C VAL A 74 12.91 6.76 -6.80
N LEU A 75 12.07 5.71 -6.84
CA LEU A 75 12.31 4.49 -6.07
C LEU A 75 13.55 3.73 -6.57
N GLN A 76 13.85 3.81 -7.87
CA GLN A 76 15.12 3.28 -8.42
C GLN A 76 16.33 4.06 -7.86
N LYS A 77 16.19 5.38 -7.69
CA LYS A 77 17.23 6.18 -7.01
C LYS A 77 17.36 5.77 -5.54
N ALA A 78 16.23 5.44 -4.88
CA ALA A 78 16.26 4.95 -3.50
C ALA A 78 17.08 3.65 -3.39
N LEU A 79 16.87 2.69 -4.28
CA LEU A 79 17.67 1.44 -4.31
C LEU A 79 19.16 1.73 -4.50
N LYS A 80 19.49 2.63 -5.43
CA LYS A 80 20.88 2.99 -5.73
C LYS A 80 21.54 3.70 -4.55
N ALA A 81 20.81 4.55 -3.85
CA ALA A 81 21.32 5.26 -2.67
C ALA A 81 21.38 4.36 -1.43
N GLY A 82 20.69 3.20 -1.47
CA GLY A 82 20.51 2.31 -0.33
C GLY A 82 21.38 1.05 -0.38
N GLU A 83 22.53 1.05 -1.06
CA GLU A 83 23.39 -0.14 -1.15
C GLU A 83 23.80 -0.69 0.23
N ASP A 84 23.94 0.17 1.22
CA ASP A 84 24.31 -0.19 2.58
C ASP A 84 23.13 -0.23 3.57
N GLU A 85 21.89 -0.14 3.07
CA GLU A 85 20.68 -0.15 3.91
C GLU A 85 20.38 -1.54 4.46
N ALA A 86 19.67 -1.58 5.59
CA ALA A 86 19.15 -2.82 6.17
C ALA A 86 18.22 -3.53 5.17
N PRO A 87 18.26 -4.87 5.11
CA PRO A 87 17.41 -5.63 4.16
C PRO A 87 15.93 -5.26 4.22
N GLU A 88 15.42 -4.98 5.42
CA GLU A 88 14.02 -4.60 5.63
C GLU A 88 13.68 -3.28 4.92
N ASN A 89 14.60 -2.30 4.94
CA ASN A 89 14.42 -1.02 4.25
C ASN A 89 14.40 -1.21 2.74
N LEU A 90 15.33 -2.03 2.23
CA LEU A 90 15.35 -2.38 0.80
C LEU A 90 14.07 -3.12 0.38
N ALA A 91 13.58 -4.02 1.25
CA ALA A 91 12.32 -4.74 0.99
C ALA A 91 11.13 -3.78 0.82
N MET A 92 11.10 -2.71 1.64
CA MET A 92 10.06 -1.68 1.52
C MET A 92 10.13 -0.96 0.17
N ILE A 93 11.33 -0.63 -0.29
CA ILE A 93 11.55 0.04 -1.59
C ILE A 93 11.09 -0.89 -2.73
N TYR A 94 11.49 -2.17 -2.67
CA TYR A 94 11.07 -3.16 -3.67
C TYR A 94 9.55 -3.35 -3.70
N ASN A 95 8.91 -3.39 -2.53
CA ASN A 95 7.45 -3.48 -2.46
C ASN A 95 6.78 -2.24 -3.09
N ALA A 96 7.29 -1.04 -2.83
CA ALA A 96 6.78 0.20 -3.41
C ALA A 96 6.97 0.25 -4.95
N LEU A 97 8.10 -0.26 -5.44
CA LEU A 97 8.35 -0.43 -6.89
C LEU A 97 7.36 -1.42 -7.50
N GLY A 98 7.17 -2.56 -6.84
CA GLY A 98 6.19 -3.56 -7.26
C GLY A 98 4.80 -2.95 -7.41
N TYR A 99 4.38 -2.14 -6.44
CA TYR A 99 3.09 -1.45 -6.47
C TYR A 99 2.99 -0.50 -7.67
N ALA A 100 4.01 0.32 -7.91
CA ALA A 100 4.02 1.25 -9.05
C ALA A 100 3.92 0.49 -10.39
N HIS A 101 4.69 -0.59 -10.55
CA HIS A 101 4.65 -1.42 -11.77
C HIS A 101 3.30 -2.14 -11.92
N LEU A 102 2.73 -2.65 -10.82
CA LEU A 102 1.42 -3.29 -10.81
C LEU A 102 0.34 -2.32 -11.31
N ALA A 103 0.37 -1.07 -10.80
CA ALA A 103 -0.59 -0.03 -11.18
C ALA A 103 -0.43 0.38 -12.66
N LYS A 104 0.77 0.19 -13.23
CA LYS A 104 1.05 0.39 -14.65
C LYS A 104 0.76 -0.86 -15.50
N GLU A 105 0.15 -1.88 -14.91
CA GLU A 105 -0.16 -3.17 -15.55
C GLU A 105 1.09 -3.93 -16.04
N GLN A 106 2.24 -3.61 -15.49
CA GLN A 106 3.52 -4.27 -15.79
C GLN A 106 3.72 -5.44 -14.82
N TYR A 107 2.83 -6.43 -14.91
CA TYR A 107 2.67 -7.48 -13.91
C TYR A 107 3.94 -8.32 -13.69
N ASP A 108 4.68 -8.64 -14.77
CA ASP A 108 5.91 -9.43 -14.66
C ASP A 108 6.99 -8.69 -13.87
N ILE A 109 7.09 -7.38 -14.10
CA ILE A 109 8.06 -6.55 -13.36
C ILE A 109 7.61 -6.46 -11.89
N ALA A 110 6.33 -6.20 -11.66
CA ALA A 110 5.77 -6.13 -10.30
C ALA A 110 6.07 -7.41 -9.50
N ILE A 111 5.81 -8.58 -10.11
CA ILE A 111 6.09 -9.90 -9.50
C ILE A 111 7.56 -10.01 -9.09
N ARG A 112 8.49 -9.62 -9.99
CA ARG A 112 9.93 -9.66 -9.67
C ARG A 112 10.25 -8.75 -8.48
N GLN A 113 9.69 -7.54 -8.44
CA GLN A 113 9.94 -6.60 -7.34
C GLN A 113 9.43 -7.16 -6.00
N TYR A 114 8.21 -7.72 -5.99
CA TYR A 114 7.66 -8.31 -4.77
C TYR A 114 8.48 -9.53 -4.31
N LYS A 115 8.99 -10.34 -5.23
CA LYS A 115 9.87 -11.48 -4.89
C LYS A 115 11.19 -11.00 -4.28
N GLU A 116 11.78 -9.93 -4.80
CA GLU A 116 12.99 -9.34 -4.18
C GLU A 116 12.68 -8.81 -2.78
N ALA A 117 11.52 -8.17 -2.60
CA ALA A 117 11.09 -7.71 -1.27
C ALA A 117 11.00 -8.89 -0.29
N LEU A 118 10.37 -10.00 -0.71
CA LEU A 118 10.19 -11.20 0.14
C LEU A 118 11.47 -11.99 0.36
N LYS A 119 12.44 -11.91 -0.55
CA LYS A 119 13.76 -12.49 -0.38
C LYS A 119 14.55 -11.76 0.73
N LEU A 120 14.40 -10.44 0.79
CA LEU A 120 15.07 -9.59 1.80
C LEU A 120 14.34 -9.62 3.14
N SER A 121 13.01 -9.70 3.12
CA SER A 121 12.16 -9.75 4.30
C SER A 121 11.10 -10.83 4.09
N PRO A 122 11.39 -12.10 4.45
CA PRO A 122 10.46 -13.22 4.21
C PRO A 122 9.10 -13.08 4.90
N ILE A 123 9.05 -12.41 6.05
CA ILE A 123 7.80 -12.14 6.78
C ILE A 123 7.36 -10.72 6.46
N TYR A 124 6.69 -10.55 5.31
CA TYR A 124 6.22 -9.24 4.86
C TYR A 124 4.80 -9.40 4.25
N PRO A 125 3.74 -9.44 5.09
CA PRO A 125 2.37 -9.70 4.61
C PRO A 125 1.91 -8.77 3.50
N SER A 126 2.28 -7.47 3.52
CA SER A 126 1.92 -6.54 2.45
C SER A 126 2.51 -6.95 1.10
N ALA A 127 3.79 -7.33 1.07
CA ALA A 127 4.45 -7.75 -0.18
C ALA A 127 3.85 -9.07 -0.69
N SER A 128 3.59 -10.02 0.21
CA SER A 128 2.98 -11.32 -0.12
C SER A 128 1.55 -11.13 -0.67
N ASN A 129 0.73 -10.29 -0.05
CA ASN A 129 -0.60 -9.92 -0.54
C ASN A 129 -0.52 -9.29 -1.94
N ASN A 130 0.40 -8.36 -2.14
CA ASN A 130 0.58 -7.67 -3.41
C ASN A 130 1.05 -8.63 -4.51
N LEU A 131 1.91 -9.58 -4.15
CA LEU A 131 2.38 -10.66 -5.05
C LEU A 131 1.18 -11.53 -5.48
N GLY A 132 0.35 -11.94 -4.52
CA GLY A 132 -0.88 -12.69 -4.81
C GLY A 132 -1.77 -11.96 -5.79
N TYR A 133 -1.97 -10.66 -5.56
CA TYR A 133 -2.79 -9.83 -6.46
C TYR A 133 -2.16 -9.72 -7.87
N ALA A 134 -0.84 -9.56 -7.95
CA ALA A 134 -0.15 -9.51 -9.26
C ALA A 134 -0.32 -10.84 -10.02
N TYR A 135 -0.25 -11.97 -9.32
CA TYR A 135 -0.51 -13.30 -9.91
C TYR A 135 -1.96 -13.43 -10.38
N GLU A 136 -2.94 -12.92 -9.60
CA GLU A 136 -4.34 -12.91 -10.04
C GLU A 136 -4.52 -12.13 -11.35
N LYS A 137 -3.88 -10.97 -11.47
CA LYS A 137 -3.93 -10.15 -12.69
C LYS A 137 -3.38 -10.91 -13.90
N LYS A 138 -2.42 -11.80 -13.69
CA LYS A 138 -1.87 -12.68 -14.72
C LYS A 138 -2.66 -13.99 -14.89
N LYS A 139 -3.73 -14.19 -14.14
CA LYS A 139 -4.55 -15.43 -14.13
C LYS A 139 -3.75 -16.67 -13.69
N LEU A 140 -2.70 -16.47 -12.89
CA LEU A 140 -1.87 -17.52 -12.32
C LEU A 140 -2.46 -17.93 -10.96
N THR A 141 -3.60 -18.63 -11.02
CA THR A 141 -4.47 -18.88 -9.84
C THR A 141 -3.75 -19.63 -8.73
N ALA A 142 -2.96 -20.66 -9.08
CA ALA A 142 -2.24 -21.48 -8.09
C ALA A 142 -1.21 -20.64 -7.33
N GLN A 143 -0.41 -19.86 -8.05
CA GLN A 143 0.61 -18.98 -7.43
C GLN A 143 -0.05 -17.87 -6.59
N ALA A 144 -1.19 -17.33 -7.06
CA ALA A 144 -1.95 -16.34 -6.29
C ALA A 144 -2.42 -16.92 -4.97
N LEU A 145 -3.00 -18.11 -5.00
CA LEU A 145 -3.48 -18.82 -3.80
C LEU A 145 -2.33 -19.04 -2.81
N GLU A 146 -1.20 -19.61 -3.30
CA GLU A 146 0.00 -19.84 -2.49
C GLU A 146 0.48 -18.57 -1.78
N ALA A 147 0.53 -17.43 -2.51
CA ALA A 147 0.97 -16.15 -1.94
C ALA A 147 0.03 -15.66 -0.83
N TYR A 148 -1.29 -15.81 -1.02
CA TYR A 148 -2.25 -15.42 0.02
C TYR A 148 -2.19 -16.36 1.22
N GLU A 149 -1.99 -17.67 0.99
CA GLU A 149 -1.83 -18.64 2.09
C GLU A 149 -0.56 -18.36 2.89
N GLU A 150 0.53 -17.98 2.22
CA GLU A 150 1.76 -17.56 2.90
C GLU A 150 1.51 -16.28 3.73
N THR A 151 0.73 -15.33 3.20
CA THR A 151 0.31 -14.17 3.99
C THR A 151 -0.40 -14.60 5.27
N LEU A 152 -1.34 -15.56 5.15
CA LEU A 152 -2.15 -16.02 6.30
C LEU A 152 -1.34 -16.81 7.34
N LYS A 153 -0.25 -17.45 6.96
CA LYS A 153 0.67 -18.07 7.92
C LYS A 153 1.31 -17.02 8.84
N ASN A 154 1.65 -15.87 8.29
CA ASN A 154 2.38 -14.81 8.98
C ASN A 154 1.45 -13.76 9.61
N ASP A 155 0.25 -13.60 9.05
CA ASP A 155 -0.78 -12.65 9.49
C ASP A 155 -2.15 -13.34 9.37
N PRO A 156 -2.52 -14.19 10.35
CA PRO A 156 -3.77 -14.97 10.27
C PRO A 156 -5.04 -14.12 10.22
N ASP A 157 -4.97 -12.87 10.65
CA ASP A 157 -6.13 -11.96 10.67
C ASP A 157 -6.23 -11.08 9.42
N ASN A 158 -5.39 -11.32 8.41
CA ASN A 158 -5.38 -10.55 7.17
C ASN A 158 -6.67 -10.77 6.38
N GLN A 159 -7.59 -9.82 6.45
CA GLN A 159 -8.91 -9.93 5.82
C GLN A 159 -8.82 -10.03 4.30
N THR A 160 -7.87 -9.31 3.69
CA THR A 160 -7.66 -9.36 2.23
C THR A 160 -7.24 -10.76 1.80
N ALA A 161 -6.22 -11.33 2.46
CA ALA A 161 -5.73 -12.67 2.14
C ALA A 161 -6.81 -13.73 2.36
N LYS A 162 -7.57 -13.65 3.48
CA LYS A 162 -8.69 -14.56 3.77
C LYS A 162 -9.71 -14.56 2.62
N TYR A 163 -10.20 -13.38 2.28
CA TYR A 163 -11.23 -13.23 1.25
C TYR A 163 -10.73 -13.73 -0.11
N ARG A 164 -9.51 -13.33 -0.49
CA ARG A 164 -8.94 -13.70 -1.80
C ARG A 164 -8.66 -15.20 -1.88
N ALA A 165 -8.01 -15.79 -0.86
CA ALA A 165 -7.72 -17.22 -0.83
C ALA A 165 -9.02 -18.04 -0.92
N GLN A 166 -10.03 -17.67 -0.13
CA GLN A 166 -11.33 -18.36 -0.17
C GLN A 166 -11.98 -18.29 -1.56
N SER A 167 -11.95 -17.12 -2.19
CA SER A 167 -12.49 -16.93 -3.53
C SER A 167 -11.76 -17.79 -4.57
N LEU A 168 -10.42 -17.86 -4.46
CA LEU A 168 -9.61 -18.64 -5.40
C LEU A 168 -9.81 -20.15 -5.19
N ARG A 169 -9.89 -20.64 -3.93
CA ARG A 169 -10.18 -22.05 -3.63
C ARG A 169 -11.48 -22.50 -4.28
N LYS A 170 -12.54 -21.69 -4.19
CA LYS A 170 -13.82 -21.98 -4.83
C LYS A 170 -13.69 -22.12 -6.35
N ARG A 171 -12.88 -21.27 -6.99
CA ARG A 171 -12.67 -21.29 -8.44
C ARG A 171 -11.94 -22.55 -8.91
N VAL A 172 -11.03 -23.08 -8.09
CA VAL A 172 -10.23 -24.29 -8.43
C VAL A 172 -10.80 -25.57 -7.85
N GLY A 173 -11.97 -25.49 -7.22
CA GLY A 173 -12.68 -26.67 -6.68
C GLY A 173 -12.04 -27.27 -5.43
N ILE A 174 -11.28 -26.48 -4.67
CA ILE A 174 -10.69 -26.93 -3.40
C ILE A 174 -11.68 -26.57 -2.27
N PRO A 175 -12.07 -27.57 -1.44
CA PRO A 175 -12.98 -27.28 -0.32
C PRO A 175 -12.42 -26.21 0.61
N SER A 176 -13.30 -25.36 1.14
CA SER A 176 -12.96 -24.42 2.21
C SER A 176 -12.91 -25.19 3.54
N GLU A 177 -11.81 -25.13 4.24
CA GLU A 177 -11.71 -25.64 5.62
C GLU A 177 -12.50 -24.78 6.58
#